data_61e6ff29a8b20ad9158a000af0bc4c74
#
_entry.id   61e6ff29a8b20ad9158a000af0bc4c74
#
_cell.length_a   1.000
_cell.length_b   1.000
_cell.length_c   1.000
_cell.angle_alpha   90.00
_cell.angle_beta   90.00
_cell.angle_gamma   90.00
#
_symmetry.space_group_name_H-M   'P 1'
#
loop_
_entity.id
_entity.type
_entity.pdbx_description
1 polymer ?
#
loop_
_entity_poly.entity_id
_entity_poly.type
_entity_poly.pdbx_seq_one_letter_code
_entity_poly.pdbx_strand_id
1 'polypeptide(L)'
;MDDYISSLNSRQREAVEATEGRIRVVAGAGSGKTKALTCRYAYLVNVLGVDPANILCLTFTNKAAQEMRQRIHKLVGSGDYNDFVCTIHGFCVKFLRQEIHRLGYPKSFTILDEDDQKQLAKQVMEELGLNRTVETVGQFLDAAANRKVALFLQQPNYIDRMMLTEGLSEHFDPSSLEPEQATEMAFARYLQLQKKTLGLDFQDLIFFTIHILKRFVKH
;
A
#
# COMPACT_ATOMS: atom_id res chain seq x y z
N MET A 1 5.24 -35.50 -14.19
CA MET A 1 6.21 -34.45 -13.86
C MET A 1 5.83 -33.26 -14.70
N ASP A 2 5.46 -32.19 -14.08
CA ASP A 2 4.71 -31.12 -14.75
C ASP A 2 5.53 -30.49 -15.87
N ASP A 3 4.95 -30.42 -17.06
CA ASP A 3 5.56 -29.96 -18.31
C ASP A 3 6.21 -28.56 -18.22
N TYR A 4 5.72 -27.73 -17.26
CA TYR A 4 6.25 -26.38 -17.06
C TYR A 4 7.65 -26.34 -16.45
N ILE A 5 8.04 -27.33 -15.63
CA ILE A 5 9.38 -27.42 -15.03
C ILE A 5 10.41 -27.79 -16.10
N SER A 6 10.06 -28.70 -17.03
CA SER A 6 10.93 -29.12 -18.13
C SER A 6 11.26 -27.99 -19.10
N SER A 7 10.39 -26.99 -19.19
CA SER A 7 10.54 -25.80 -20.05
C SER A 7 11.45 -24.72 -19.46
N LEU A 8 11.99 -24.90 -18.24
CA LEU A 8 12.86 -23.96 -17.56
C LEU A 8 14.35 -24.25 -17.86
N ASN A 9 15.16 -23.22 -18.02
CA ASN A 9 16.60 -23.39 -18.00
C ASN A 9 17.12 -23.67 -16.58
N SER A 10 18.39 -24.09 -16.44
CA SER A 10 18.97 -24.47 -15.15
C SER A 10 18.83 -23.40 -14.06
N ARG A 11 19.09 -22.13 -14.41
CA ARG A 11 18.99 -21.01 -13.45
C ARG A 11 17.56 -20.69 -13.06
N GLN A 12 16.63 -20.79 -13.98
CA GLN A 12 15.20 -20.63 -13.69
C GLN A 12 14.70 -21.76 -12.81
N ARG A 13 15.13 -22.99 -13.07
CA ARG A 13 14.77 -24.16 -12.24
C ARG A 13 15.31 -24.00 -10.82
N GLU A 14 16.57 -23.63 -10.67
CA GLU A 14 17.17 -23.32 -9.37
C GLU A 14 16.34 -22.29 -8.58
N ALA A 15 15.92 -21.20 -9.23
CA ALA A 15 15.08 -20.16 -8.62
C ALA A 15 13.68 -20.68 -8.26
N VAL A 16 13.13 -21.64 -8.98
CA VAL A 16 11.80 -22.24 -8.71
C VAL A 16 11.87 -23.20 -7.53
N GLU A 17 12.89 -24.07 -7.48
CA GLU A 17 13.02 -25.13 -6.48
C GLU A 17 13.61 -24.65 -5.15
N ALA A 18 14.36 -23.53 -5.13
CA ALA A 18 14.87 -22.92 -3.91
C ALA A 18 13.73 -22.28 -3.10
N THR A 19 13.08 -23.02 -2.20
CA THR A 19 11.86 -22.56 -1.48
C THR A 19 12.12 -22.05 -0.07
N GLU A 20 13.31 -22.33 0.48
CA GLU A 20 13.66 -21.95 1.84
C GLU A 20 14.42 -20.61 1.90
N GLY A 21 14.15 -19.85 2.94
CA GLY A 21 14.86 -18.61 3.24
C GLY A 21 14.55 -17.44 2.31
N ARG A 22 15.43 -16.45 2.32
CA ARG A 22 15.29 -15.21 1.52
C ARG A 22 16.08 -15.34 0.23
N ILE A 23 15.38 -15.39 -0.89
CA ILE A 23 15.97 -15.59 -2.21
C ILE A 23 15.87 -14.31 -3.03
N ARG A 24 17.02 -13.86 -3.57
CA ARG A 24 17.10 -12.73 -4.49
C ARG A 24 17.46 -13.23 -5.88
N VAL A 25 16.58 -13.00 -6.86
CA VAL A 25 16.81 -13.31 -8.27
C VAL A 25 17.13 -12.03 -9.04
N VAL A 26 18.33 -11.97 -9.62
CA VAL A 26 18.75 -10.84 -10.48
C VAL A 26 18.76 -11.31 -11.92
N ALA A 27 17.98 -10.63 -12.77
CA ALA A 27 17.81 -11.04 -14.16
C ALA A 27 17.46 -9.83 -15.06
N GLY A 28 18.00 -9.79 -16.27
CA GLY A 28 17.75 -8.74 -17.26
C GLY A 28 16.33 -8.76 -17.85
N ALA A 29 15.99 -7.76 -18.64
CA ALA A 29 14.73 -7.76 -19.40
C ALA A 29 14.67 -8.97 -20.34
N GLY A 30 13.49 -9.56 -20.53
CA GLY A 30 13.30 -10.72 -21.41
C GLY A 30 13.85 -12.06 -20.88
N SER A 31 14.52 -12.10 -19.72
CA SER A 31 15.11 -13.33 -19.15
C SER A 31 14.10 -14.37 -18.64
N GLY A 32 12.81 -14.06 -18.68
CA GLY A 32 11.75 -14.96 -18.20
C GLY A 32 11.48 -14.89 -16.69
N LYS A 33 11.82 -13.78 -16.00
CA LYS A 33 11.54 -13.58 -14.58
C LYS A 33 10.10 -13.92 -14.18
N THR A 34 9.13 -13.39 -14.94
CA THR A 34 7.71 -13.63 -14.66
C THR A 34 7.36 -15.11 -14.87
N LYS A 35 7.96 -15.78 -15.87
CA LYS A 35 7.80 -17.23 -16.08
C LYS A 35 8.32 -18.00 -14.87
N ALA A 36 9.54 -17.72 -14.43
CA ALA A 36 10.11 -18.37 -13.26
C ALA A 36 9.24 -18.16 -12.00
N LEU A 37 8.74 -16.92 -11.78
CA LEU A 37 7.89 -16.62 -10.62
C LEU A 37 6.54 -17.37 -10.66
N THR A 38 5.88 -17.43 -11.82
CA THR A 38 4.63 -18.18 -11.97
C THR A 38 4.84 -19.72 -11.86
N CYS A 39 5.96 -20.23 -12.39
CA CYS A 39 6.34 -21.64 -12.22
C CYS A 39 6.68 -21.94 -10.74
N ARG A 40 7.34 -21.03 -10.02
CA ARG A 40 7.59 -21.17 -8.59
C ARG A 40 6.29 -21.25 -7.78
N TYR A 41 5.32 -20.40 -8.11
CA TYR A 41 3.99 -20.46 -7.49
C TYR A 41 3.34 -21.84 -7.73
N ALA A 42 3.35 -22.30 -8.98
CA ALA A 42 2.81 -23.61 -9.33
C ALA A 42 3.57 -24.77 -8.64
N TYR A 43 4.88 -24.66 -8.49
CA TYR A 43 5.70 -25.63 -7.77
C TYR A 43 5.32 -25.69 -6.27
N LEU A 44 5.14 -24.55 -5.62
CA LEU A 44 4.69 -24.50 -4.22
C LEU A 44 3.34 -25.19 -4.03
N VAL A 45 2.39 -24.98 -4.93
CA VAL A 45 1.05 -25.55 -4.83
C VAL A 45 1.02 -27.02 -5.24
N ASN A 46 1.50 -27.35 -6.46
CA ASN A 46 1.31 -28.68 -7.05
C ASN A 46 2.29 -29.72 -6.50
N VAL A 47 3.53 -29.29 -6.18
CA VAL A 47 4.58 -30.22 -5.75
C VAL A 47 4.73 -30.25 -4.22
N LEU A 48 4.71 -29.08 -3.59
CA LEU A 48 4.89 -28.99 -2.14
C LEU A 48 3.57 -28.96 -1.36
N GLY A 49 2.42 -28.89 -2.04
CA GLY A 49 1.10 -28.92 -1.41
C GLY A 49 0.80 -27.67 -0.56
N VAL A 50 1.47 -26.54 -0.83
CA VAL A 50 1.21 -25.30 -0.11
C VAL A 50 -0.16 -24.75 -0.52
N ASP A 51 -1.01 -24.51 0.48
CA ASP A 51 -2.30 -23.89 0.23
C ASP A 51 -2.11 -22.51 -0.43
N PRO A 52 -2.76 -22.24 -1.59
CA PRO A 52 -2.74 -20.94 -2.24
C PRO A 52 -3.08 -19.76 -1.31
N ALA A 53 -3.91 -19.96 -0.30
CA ALA A 53 -4.24 -18.95 0.71
C ALA A 53 -3.02 -18.49 1.53
N ASN A 54 -1.97 -19.29 1.58
CA ASN A 54 -0.72 -18.98 2.29
C ASN A 54 0.37 -18.40 1.37
N ILE A 55 0.07 -18.11 0.10
CA ILE A 55 1.03 -17.58 -0.85
C ILE A 55 0.66 -16.14 -1.21
N LEU A 56 1.48 -15.18 -0.83
CA LEU A 56 1.36 -13.78 -1.26
C LEU A 56 2.27 -13.51 -2.45
N CYS A 57 1.68 -13.12 -3.57
CA CYS A 57 2.39 -12.77 -4.80
C CYS A 57 2.13 -11.32 -5.20
N LEU A 58 3.13 -10.47 -5.07
CA LEU A 58 2.98 -9.02 -5.28
C LEU A 58 3.58 -8.55 -6.60
N THR A 59 2.90 -7.60 -7.23
CA THR A 59 3.34 -6.90 -8.43
C THR A 59 3.22 -5.39 -8.27
N PHE A 60 3.79 -4.61 -9.20
CA PHE A 60 3.66 -3.14 -9.17
C PHE A 60 2.40 -2.63 -9.85
N THR A 61 1.85 -3.34 -10.85
CA THR A 61 0.70 -2.86 -11.62
C THR A 61 -0.45 -3.86 -11.62
N ASN A 62 -1.67 -3.37 -11.72
CA ASN A 62 -2.87 -4.20 -11.82
C ASN A 62 -2.84 -5.08 -13.07
N LYS A 63 -2.31 -4.56 -14.19
CA LYS A 63 -2.12 -5.33 -15.42
C LYS A 63 -1.20 -6.52 -15.19
N ALA A 64 -0.02 -6.30 -14.57
CA ALA A 64 0.91 -7.38 -14.26
C ALA A 64 0.29 -8.41 -13.28
N ALA A 65 -0.48 -7.96 -12.29
CA ALA A 65 -1.20 -8.86 -11.39
C ALA A 65 -2.22 -9.73 -12.14
N GLN A 66 -2.96 -9.13 -13.06
CA GLN A 66 -3.93 -9.86 -13.88
C GLN A 66 -3.26 -10.89 -14.80
N GLU A 67 -2.21 -10.50 -15.51
CA GLU A 67 -1.43 -11.42 -16.34
C GLU A 67 -0.83 -12.57 -15.53
N MET A 68 -0.33 -12.27 -14.33
CA MET A 68 0.22 -13.28 -13.43
C MET A 68 -0.84 -14.26 -12.97
N ARG A 69 -2.03 -13.79 -12.54
CA ARG A 69 -3.16 -14.65 -12.19
C ARG A 69 -3.54 -15.60 -13.32
N GLN A 70 -3.65 -15.06 -14.55
CA GLN A 70 -3.98 -15.88 -15.72
C GLN A 70 -2.95 -16.99 -15.99
N ARG A 71 -1.65 -16.69 -15.82
CA ARG A 71 -0.56 -17.67 -16.00
C ARG A 71 -0.57 -18.72 -14.88
N ILE A 72 -0.75 -18.31 -13.63
CA ILE A 72 -0.86 -19.21 -12.50
C ILE A 72 -2.05 -20.15 -12.67
N HIS A 73 -3.20 -19.61 -13.05
CA HIS A 73 -4.42 -20.40 -13.30
C HIS A 73 -4.22 -21.50 -14.36
N LYS A 74 -3.44 -21.20 -15.42
CA LYS A 74 -3.10 -22.19 -16.45
C LYS A 74 -2.19 -23.30 -15.93
N LEU A 75 -1.36 -23.04 -14.91
CA LEU A 75 -0.38 -23.98 -14.38
C LEU A 75 -0.93 -24.82 -13.22
N VAL A 76 -1.83 -24.25 -12.44
CA VAL A 76 -2.35 -24.90 -11.21
C VAL A 76 -3.75 -25.49 -11.42
N GLY A 77 -4.45 -25.10 -12.50
CA GLY A 77 -5.81 -25.56 -12.82
C GLY A 77 -6.90 -24.62 -12.30
N SER A 78 -8.17 -25.01 -12.48
CA SER A 78 -9.33 -24.20 -12.07
C SER A 78 -9.66 -24.46 -10.61
N GLY A 79 -9.17 -23.62 -9.70
CA GLY A 79 -9.58 -23.56 -8.32
C GLY A 79 -9.75 -22.09 -7.91
N ASP A 80 -10.28 -21.82 -6.72
CA ASP A 80 -10.34 -20.46 -6.14
C ASP A 80 -8.92 -19.95 -5.79
N TYR A 81 -8.13 -19.75 -6.84
CA TYR A 81 -6.76 -19.24 -6.70
C TYR A 81 -6.73 -17.74 -6.61
N ASN A 82 -6.91 -17.29 -5.46
CA ASN A 82 -6.03 -16.39 -4.82
C ASN A 82 -6.24 -14.90 -5.05
N ASP A 83 -6.95 -14.39 -4.14
CA ASP A 83 -7.03 -12.96 -3.87
C ASP A 83 -5.68 -12.30 -3.56
N PHE A 84 -4.61 -13.06 -3.28
CA PHE A 84 -3.30 -12.55 -2.89
C PHE A 84 -2.25 -12.46 -4.01
N VAL A 85 -2.64 -12.70 -5.27
CA VAL A 85 -1.86 -12.27 -6.44
C VAL A 85 -2.32 -10.88 -6.84
N CYS A 86 -1.70 -9.85 -6.31
CA CYS A 86 -2.20 -8.46 -6.41
C CYS A 86 -1.06 -7.43 -6.38
N THR A 87 -1.42 -6.16 -6.47
CA THR A 87 -0.46 -5.08 -6.21
C THR A 87 -0.23 -4.91 -4.71
N ILE A 88 0.88 -4.23 -4.34
CA ILE A 88 1.16 -3.89 -2.93
C ILE A 88 -0.02 -3.15 -2.30
N HIS A 89 -0.54 -2.12 -2.97
CA HIS A 89 -1.72 -1.38 -2.47
C HIS A 89 -2.97 -2.26 -2.41
N GLY A 90 -3.18 -3.13 -3.41
CA GLY A 90 -4.29 -4.08 -3.41
C GLY A 90 -4.23 -5.04 -2.23
N PHE A 91 -3.04 -5.52 -1.86
CA PHE A 91 -2.83 -6.29 -0.64
C PHE A 91 -3.15 -5.46 0.62
N CYS A 92 -2.61 -4.24 0.71
CA CYS A 92 -2.85 -3.36 1.85
C CYS A 92 -4.36 -3.11 2.07
N VAL A 93 -5.12 -2.83 1.00
CA VAL A 93 -6.57 -2.65 1.10
C VAL A 93 -7.26 -3.90 1.66
N LYS A 94 -6.97 -5.08 1.12
CA LYS A 94 -7.56 -6.34 1.57
C LYS A 94 -7.22 -6.62 3.04
N PHE A 95 -5.96 -6.45 3.40
CA PHE A 95 -5.49 -6.62 4.77
C PHE A 95 -6.17 -5.63 5.73
N LEU A 96 -6.21 -4.34 5.38
CA LEU A 96 -6.82 -3.31 6.22
C LEU A 96 -8.34 -3.49 6.35
N ARG A 97 -9.05 -3.95 5.31
CA ARG A 97 -10.48 -4.31 5.43
C ARG A 97 -10.76 -5.37 6.49
N GLN A 98 -9.78 -6.19 6.82
CA GLN A 98 -9.90 -7.20 7.87
C GLN A 98 -9.41 -6.68 9.23
N GLU A 99 -8.26 -6.02 9.27
CA GLU A 99 -7.47 -5.79 10.49
C GLU A 99 -7.48 -4.36 11.04
N ILE A 100 -7.91 -3.35 10.25
CA ILE A 100 -7.79 -1.93 10.64
C ILE A 100 -8.60 -1.57 11.90
N HIS A 101 -9.63 -2.36 12.21
CA HIS A 101 -10.43 -2.21 13.43
C HIS A 101 -9.59 -2.29 14.71
N ARG A 102 -8.40 -2.95 14.65
CA ARG A 102 -7.44 -3.01 15.78
C ARG A 102 -6.87 -1.63 16.15
N LEU A 103 -6.97 -0.68 15.24
CA LEU A 103 -6.58 0.72 15.46
C LEU A 103 -7.78 1.62 15.76
N GLY A 104 -8.97 1.05 15.98
CA GLY A 104 -10.20 1.83 16.18
C GLY A 104 -10.74 2.50 14.92
N TYR A 105 -10.25 2.12 13.73
CA TYR A 105 -10.70 2.65 12.46
C TYR A 105 -11.73 1.72 11.81
N PRO A 106 -12.78 2.24 11.14
CA PRO A 106 -13.81 1.40 10.56
C PRO A 106 -13.29 0.63 9.33
N LYS A 107 -13.73 -0.62 9.19
CA LYS A 107 -13.41 -1.45 8.02
C LYS A 107 -13.95 -0.86 6.70
N SER A 108 -14.96 0.01 6.79
CA SER A 108 -15.58 0.71 5.66
C SER A 108 -14.88 2.01 5.27
N PHE A 109 -13.58 2.17 5.59
CA PHE A 109 -12.82 3.36 5.23
C PHE A 109 -12.87 3.66 3.72
N THR A 110 -12.77 4.93 3.36
CA THR A 110 -12.70 5.39 1.96
C THR A 110 -11.25 5.43 1.50
N ILE A 111 -10.99 5.03 0.26
CA ILE A 111 -9.69 5.22 -0.38
C ILE A 111 -9.76 6.54 -1.13
N LEU A 112 -8.90 7.49 -0.74
CA LEU A 112 -8.83 8.79 -1.38
C LEU A 112 -7.95 8.71 -2.63
N ASP A 113 -8.56 8.94 -3.78
CA ASP A 113 -7.82 9.10 -5.04
C ASP A 113 -7.18 10.50 -5.14
N GLU A 114 -6.53 10.80 -6.27
CA GLU A 114 -5.87 12.11 -6.47
C GLU A 114 -6.87 13.27 -6.47
N ASP A 115 -8.07 13.07 -6.98
CA ASP A 115 -9.07 14.13 -7.06
C ASP A 115 -9.71 14.39 -5.70
N ASP A 116 -9.95 13.35 -4.91
CA ASP A 116 -10.37 13.46 -3.52
C ASP A 116 -9.34 14.22 -2.68
N GLN A 117 -8.05 13.86 -2.81
CA GLN A 117 -6.95 14.55 -2.12
C GLN A 117 -6.86 16.03 -2.52
N LYS A 118 -7.00 16.35 -3.82
CA LYS A 118 -7.03 17.75 -4.31
C LYS A 118 -8.21 18.52 -3.75
N GLN A 119 -9.39 17.90 -3.61
CA GLN A 119 -10.55 18.55 -3.02
C GLN A 119 -10.31 18.86 -1.54
N LEU A 120 -9.80 17.91 -0.77
CA LEU A 120 -9.45 18.14 0.64
C LEU A 120 -8.38 19.22 0.79
N ALA A 121 -7.34 19.19 -0.05
CA ALA A 121 -6.30 20.23 -0.02
C ALA A 121 -6.87 21.63 -0.32
N LYS A 122 -7.72 21.76 -1.34
CA LYS A 122 -8.39 23.03 -1.67
C LYS A 122 -9.26 23.53 -0.51
N GLN A 123 -9.99 22.65 0.16
CA GLN A 123 -10.79 23.00 1.33
C GLN A 123 -9.90 23.53 2.46
N VAL A 124 -8.79 22.86 2.77
CA VAL A 124 -7.82 23.32 3.78
C VAL A 124 -7.27 24.69 3.43
N MET A 125 -6.84 24.87 2.19
CA MET A 125 -6.28 26.14 1.72
C MET A 125 -7.31 27.28 1.75
N GLU A 126 -8.57 26.98 1.48
CA GLU A 126 -9.68 27.94 1.61
C GLU A 126 -9.93 28.35 3.04
N GLU A 127 -10.01 27.39 3.96
CA GLU A 127 -10.19 27.62 5.40
C GLU A 127 -9.06 28.47 5.98
N LEU A 128 -7.84 28.35 5.45
CA LEU A 128 -6.66 29.08 5.91
C LEU A 128 -6.35 30.35 5.07
N GLY A 129 -7.20 30.73 4.12
CA GLY A 129 -7.00 31.90 3.27
C GLY A 129 -5.79 31.80 2.31
N LEU A 130 -5.33 30.57 2.01
CA LEU A 130 -4.17 30.33 1.15
C LEU A 130 -4.54 30.30 -0.34
N ASN A 131 -3.54 30.51 -1.21
CA ASN A 131 -3.73 30.46 -2.66
C ASN A 131 -4.06 29.03 -3.14
N ARG A 132 -5.10 28.89 -3.96
CA ARG A 132 -5.67 27.61 -4.43
C ARG A 132 -5.42 27.31 -5.91
N THR A 133 -4.37 27.81 -6.50
CA THR A 133 -4.01 27.44 -7.87
C THR A 133 -3.69 25.93 -7.95
N VAL A 134 -3.80 25.36 -9.14
CA VAL A 134 -3.47 23.93 -9.34
C VAL A 134 -2.03 23.64 -8.91
N GLU A 135 -1.10 24.54 -9.20
CA GLU A 135 0.31 24.43 -8.82
C GLU A 135 0.49 24.43 -7.30
N THR A 136 -0.12 25.37 -6.57
CA THR A 136 0.00 25.44 -5.11
C THR A 136 -0.66 24.26 -4.40
N VAL A 137 -1.79 23.75 -4.92
CA VAL A 137 -2.43 22.52 -4.41
C VAL A 137 -1.52 21.32 -4.61
N GLY A 138 -0.88 21.18 -5.79
CA GLY A 138 0.06 20.10 -6.07
C GLY A 138 1.27 20.15 -5.13
N GLN A 139 1.89 21.32 -4.97
CA GLN A 139 3.03 21.52 -4.06
C GLN A 139 2.68 21.21 -2.61
N PHE A 140 1.48 21.57 -2.15
CA PHE A 140 1.00 21.24 -0.82
C PHE A 140 0.85 19.72 -0.63
N LEU A 141 0.24 19.03 -1.60
CA LEU A 141 0.08 17.58 -1.53
C LEU A 141 1.41 16.82 -1.54
N ASP A 142 2.38 17.28 -2.35
CA ASP A 142 3.73 16.71 -2.37
C ASP A 142 4.45 16.93 -1.03
N ALA A 143 4.33 18.12 -0.45
CA ALA A 143 4.89 18.42 0.86
C ALA A 143 4.24 17.58 1.97
N ALA A 144 2.91 17.44 1.95
CA ALA A 144 2.16 16.62 2.90
C ALA A 144 2.57 15.14 2.79
N ALA A 145 2.70 14.62 1.58
CA ALA A 145 3.14 13.25 1.32
C ALA A 145 4.55 12.99 1.88
N ASN A 146 5.52 13.86 1.57
CA ASN A 146 6.88 13.77 2.08
C ASN A 146 6.93 13.85 3.61
N ARG A 147 6.11 14.72 4.21
CA ARG A 147 6.02 14.85 5.66
C ARG A 147 5.44 13.61 6.33
N LYS A 148 4.39 13.00 5.77
CA LYS A 148 3.87 11.71 6.24
C LYS A 148 4.95 10.63 6.27
N VAL A 149 5.73 10.52 5.19
CA VAL A 149 6.87 9.57 5.11
C VAL A 149 7.88 9.85 6.22
N ALA A 150 8.31 11.10 6.37
CA ALA A 150 9.29 11.48 7.39
C ALA A 150 8.79 11.16 8.81
N LEU A 151 7.54 11.51 9.13
CA LEU A 151 6.93 11.24 10.42
C LEU A 151 6.80 9.73 10.69
N PHE A 152 6.37 8.95 9.70
CA PHE A 152 6.25 7.50 9.82
C PHE A 152 7.60 6.81 10.08
N LEU A 153 8.66 7.27 9.42
CA LEU A 153 10.01 6.71 9.59
C LEU A 153 10.68 7.13 10.90
N GLN A 154 10.45 8.37 11.35
CA GLN A 154 11.14 8.95 12.51
C GLN A 154 10.38 8.76 13.83
N GLN A 155 9.07 8.59 13.79
CA GLN A 155 8.22 8.50 14.98
C GLN A 155 7.49 7.15 15.02
N PRO A 156 7.92 6.20 15.84
CA PRO A 156 7.31 4.86 15.94
C PRO A 156 5.80 4.88 16.23
N ASN A 157 5.31 5.91 16.91
CA ASN A 157 3.90 6.08 17.32
C ASN A 157 3.14 7.08 16.42
N TYR A 158 3.66 7.40 15.23
CA TYR A 158 3.00 8.35 14.33
C TYR A 158 1.54 7.97 14.06
N ILE A 159 1.28 6.70 13.74
CA ILE A 159 -0.09 6.21 13.48
C ILE A 159 -0.97 6.30 14.73
N ASP A 160 -0.46 5.92 15.90
CA ASP A 160 -1.22 6.04 17.16
C ASP A 160 -1.57 7.51 17.45
N ARG A 161 -0.62 8.42 17.27
CA ARG A 161 -0.84 9.87 17.43
C ARG A 161 -1.84 10.42 16.41
N MET A 162 -1.74 10.01 15.15
CA MET A 162 -2.69 10.40 14.11
C MET A 162 -4.12 9.96 14.47
N MET A 163 -4.28 8.79 15.11
CA MET A 163 -5.59 8.32 15.58
C MET A 163 -6.12 9.12 16.78
N LEU A 164 -5.24 9.61 17.63
CA LEU A 164 -5.60 10.38 18.84
C LEU A 164 -5.82 11.88 18.57
N THR A 165 -5.49 12.41 17.38
CA THR A 165 -5.61 13.84 17.09
C THR A 165 -7.08 14.27 17.17
N GLU A 166 -7.51 14.67 18.35
CA GLU A 166 -8.71 15.45 18.58
C GLU A 166 -8.43 16.90 18.17
N GLY A 167 -9.37 17.49 17.50
CA GLY A 167 -9.36 18.73 16.75
C GLY A 167 -8.39 19.83 17.16
N LEU A 168 -7.82 20.46 16.15
CA LEU A 168 -7.42 21.86 16.23
C LEU A 168 -8.69 22.66 16.61
N SER A 169 -8.55 23.63 17.52
CA SER A 169 -9.68 24.45 17.98
C SER A 169 -10.42 25.05 16.77
N GLU A 170 -11.73 25.04 16.80
CA GLU A 170 -12.60 25.60 15.73
C GLU A 170 -12.43 27.11 15.54
N HIS A 171 -11.71 27.79 16.45
CA HIS A 171 -11.50 29.25 16.44
C HIS A 171 -10.03 29.55 16.20
N PHE A 172 -9.70 29.71 14.94
CA PHE A 172 -8.36 30.02 14.51
C PHE A 172 -8.38 31.18 13.49
N ASP A 173 -7.57 32.22 13.74
CA ASP A 173 -7.36 33.34 12.80
C ASP A 173 -6.13 33.08 11.93
N PRO A 174 -6.31 32.76 10.61
CA PRO A 174 -5.20 32.47 9.71
C PRO A 174 -4.27 33.67 9.45
N SER A 175 -4.76 34.89 9.68
CA SER A 175 -4.04 36.11 9.32
C SER A 175 -2.85 36.43 10.22
N SER A 176 -2.74 35.75 11.36
CA SER A 176 -1.70 35.98 12.37
C SER A 176 -0.50 35.05 12.29
N LEU A 177 -0.45 34.16 11.26
CA LEU A 177 0.56 33.10 11.19
C LEU A 177 1.79 33.49 10.39
N GLU A 178 2.93 33.08 10.95
CA GLU A 178 4.17 32.94 10.18
C GLU A 178 4.04 31.82 9.14
N PRO A 179 4.72 31.90 7.98
CA PRO A 179 4.59 30.93 6.88
C PRO A 179 4.84 29.46 7.28
N GLU A 180 5.78 29.23 8.20
CA GLU A 180 6.07 27.88 8.72
C GLU A 180 4.91 27.34 9.55
N GLN A 181 4.31 28.19 10.40
CA GLN A 181 3.15 27.84 11.21
C GLN A 181 1.93 27.57 10.32
N ALA A 182 1.73 28.35 9.27
CA ALA A 182 0.66 28.15 8.29
C ALA A 182 0.78 26.77 7.60
N THR A 183 2.00 26.37 7.24
CA THR A 183 2.27 25.08 6.61
C THR A 183 1.97 23.91 7.56
N GLU A 184 2.43 24.03 8.83
CA GLU A 184 2.14 23.01 9.85
C GLU A 184 0.64 22.86 10.12
N MET A 185 -0.06 23.97 10.20
CA MET A 185 -1.51 23.97 10.41
C MET A 185 -2.26 23.43 9.21
N ALA A 186 -1.86 23.77 7.99
CA ALA A 186 -2.45 23.20 6.79
C ALA A 186 -2.29 21.67 6.76
N PHE A 187 -1.12 21.17 7.11
CA PHE A 187 -0.88 19.74 7.20
C PHE A 187 -1.74 19.07 8.27
N ALA A 188 -1.79 19.64 9.48
CA ALA A 188 -2.60 19.09 10.58
C ALA A 188 -4.10 19.12 10.23
N ARG A 189 -4.58 20.20 9.59
CA ARG A 189 -5.97 20.31 9.14
C ARG A 189 -6.30 19.32 8.04
N TYR A 190 -5.39 19.08 7.12
CA TYR A 190 -5.52 18.08 6.09
C TYR A 190 -5.71 16.68 6.68
N LEU A 191 -4.89 16.28 7.65
CA LEU A 191 -5.03 15.00 8.35
C LEU A 191 -6.35 14.87 9.11
N GLN A 192 -6.83 15.98 9.71
CA GLN A 192 -8.14 15.99 10.37
C GLN A 192 -9.29 15.75 9.40
N LEU A 193 -9.28 16.43 8.24
CA LEU A 193 -10.30 16.23 7.22
C LEU A 193 -10.27 14.81 6.65
N GLN A 194 -9.08 14.25 6.40
CA GLN A 194 -8.94 12.83 6.03
C GLN A 194 -9.60 11.93 7.08
N LYS A 195 -9.29 12.13 8.36
CA LYS A 195 -9.87 11.34 9.45
C LYS A 195 -11.39 11.51 9.53
N LYS A 196 -11.90 12.74 9.39
CA LYS A 196 -13.35 13.04 9.44
C LYS A 196 -14.11 12.34 8.31
N THR A 197 -13.50 12.23 7.13
CA THR A 197 -14.08 11.50 5.99
C THR A 197 -13.79 9.99 6.02
N LEU A 198 -13.12 9.50 7.06
CA LEU A 198 -12.63 8.13 7.14
C LEU A 198 -11.77 7.74 5.94
N GLY A 199 -11.05 8.71 5.38
CA GLY A 199 -10.26 8.57 4.16
C GLY A 199 -8.83 8.14 4.43
N LEU A 200 -8.32 7.21 3.63
CA LEU A 200 -6.91 6.82 3.60
C LEU A 200 -6.38 7.02 2.18
N ASP A 201 -5.27 7.72 2.02
CA ASP A 201 -4.56 7.78 0.76
C ASP A 201 -3.66 6.56 0.53
N PHE A 202 -3.02 6.47 -0.63
CA PHE A 202 -2.18 5.33 -0.98
C PHE A 202 -0.99 5.11 -0.03
N GLN A 203 -0.44 6.18 0.55
CA GLN A 203 0.64 6.07 1.54
C GLN A 203 0.11 5.55 2.87
N ASP A 204 -1.03 6.05 3.31
CA ASP A 204 -1.68 5.61 4.54
C ASP A 204 -1.97 4.10 4.50
N LEU A 205 -2.42 3.58 3.35
CA LEU A 205 -2.64 2.14 3.19
C LEU A 205 -1.39 1.32 3.54
N ILE A 206 -0.23 1.75 3.09
CA ILE A 206 1.05 1.08 3.38
C ILE A 206 1.44 1.27 4.84
N PHE A 207 1.36 2.50 5.36
CA PHE A 207 1.78 2.81 6.72
C PHE A 207 0.96 2.08 7.77
N PHE A 208 -0.36 2.08 7.62
CA PHE A 208 -1.26 1.36 8.51
C PHE A 208 -1.04 -0.16 8.45
N THR A 209 -0.84 -0.70 7.25
CA THR A 209 -0.52 -2.12 7.08
C THR A 209 0.77 -2.49 7.81
N ILE A 210 1.85 -1.73 7.60
CA ILE A 210 3.14 -1.98 8.28
C ILE A 210 3.00 -1.86 9.80
N HIS A 211 2.28 -0.84 10.27
CA HIS A 211 2.07 -0.62 11.70
C HIS A 211 1.34 -1.79 12.36
N ILE A 212 0.24 -2.27 11.75
CA ILE A 212 -0.52 -3.42 12.26
C ILE A 212 0.34 -4.69 12.23
N LEU A 213 1.05 -4.95 11.14
CA LEU A 213 1.93 -6.13 11.02
C LEU A 213 3.02 -6.11 12.10
N LYS A 214 3.64 -4.95 12.38
CA LYS A 214 4.67 -4.84 13.42
C LYS A 214 4.12 -5.00 14.83
N ARG A 215 2.90 -4.53 15.09
CA ARG A 215 2.34 -4.47 16.45
C ARG A 215 1.58 -5.73 16.85
N PHE A 216 0.88 -6.35 15.93
CA PHE A 216 -0.09 -7.42 16.24
C PHE A 216 0.23 -8.78 15.62
N VAL A 217 1.10 -8.84 14.63
CA VAL A 217 1.56 -10.11 14.06
C VAL A 217 2.87 -10.49 14.75
N LYS A 218 2.79 -11.46 15.65
CA LYS A 218 3.99 -12.06 16.27
C LYS A 218 4.70 -12.92 15.22
N HIS A 219 6.01 -12.73 15.10
CA HIS A 219 6.91 -13.58 14.29
C HIS A 219 7.01 -14.97 14.88
#